data_74ca92edadae6185409d2211827308e4
#
_entry.id   74ca92edadae6185409d2211827308e4
#
_cell.length_a   1.000
_cell.length_b   1.000
_cell.length_c   1.000
_cell.angle_alpha   90.00
_cell.angle_beta   90.00
_cell.angle_gamma   90.00
#
_symmetry.space_group_name_H-M   'P 1'
#
loop_
_entity.id
_entity.type
_entity.pdbx_description
1 polymer ?
#
loop_
_entity_poly.entity_id
_entity_poly.type
_entity_poly.pdbx_seq_one_letter_code
_entity_poly.pdbx_strand_id
1 'polypeptide(L)'
;PAVSERIKKLEDLGVIEGYKTLVSPNELGYQLKAIITLKAFMGKLKPFLKKVKSYNEVINCYRVTGDENIVMEVILKDQQHLESLIDELITYGETKTQIVLSQVIYHKEIKPA
;
A
#
# COMPACT_ATOMS: atom_id res chain seq x y z
N PRO A 1 18.50 -8.43 1.48
CA PRO A 1 18.08 -9.81 1.73
C PRO A 1 17.96 -10.61 0.45
N ALA A 2 18.27 -11.90 0.54
CA ALA A 2 18.30 -12.81 -0.60
C ALA A 2 16.94 -12.91 -1.34
N VAL A 3 15.83 -12.81 -0.60
CA VAL A 3 14.48 -12.89 -1.19
C VAL A 3 14.24 -11.70 -2.12
N SER A 4 14.55 -10.49 -1.66
CA SER A 4 14.35 -9.28 -2.46
C SER A 4 15.23 -9.27 -3.70
N GLU A 5 16.48 -9.70 -3.56
CA GLU A 5 17.42 -9.76 -4.69
C GLU A 5 16.95 -10.76 -5.74
N ARG A 6 16.47 -11.93 -5.31
CA ARG A 6 15.98 -12.96 -6.20
C ARG A 6 14.75 -12.51 -6.98
N ILE A 7 13.81 -11.85 -6.31
CA ILE A 7 12.59 -11.33 -6.95
C ILE A 7 12.95 -10.28 -7.98
N LYS A 8 13.82 -9.35 -7.62
CA LYS A 8 14.26 -8.30 -8.54
C LYS A 8 14.92 -8.88 -9.79
N LYS A 9 15.75 -9.92 -9.60
CA LYS A 9 16.41 -10.58 -10.71
C LYS A 9 15.41 -11.22 -11.66
N LEU A 10 14.36 -11.85 -11.12
CA LEU A 10 13.31 -12.47 -11.94
C LEU A 10 12.51 -11.42 -12.69
N GLU A 11 12.21 -10.29 -12.06
CA GLU A 11 11.53 -9.18 -12.73
C GLU A 11 12.38 -8.61 -13.87
N ASP A 12 13.68 -8.41 -13.63
CA ASP A 12 14.61 -7.88 -14.62
C ASP A 12 14.72 -8.80 -15.85
N LEU A 13 14.52 -10.10 -15.65
CA LEU A 13 14.51 -11.08 -16.72
C LEU A 13 13.15 -11.20 -17.42
N GLY A 14 12.14 -10.48 -16.95
CA GLY A 14 10.80 -10.54 -17.50
C GLY A 14 10.08 -11.84 -17.23
N VAL A 15 10.53 -12.61 -16.24
CA VAL A 15 9.95 -13.91 -15.90
C VAL A 15 8.66 -13.77 -15.08
N ILE A 16 8.59 -12.75 -14.25
CA ILE A 16 7.41 -12.49 -13.42
C ILE A 16 6.93 -11.06 -13.61
N GLU A 17 5.61 -10.90 -13.47
CA GLU A 17 4.94 -9.62 -13.63
C GLU A 17 4.36 -9.16 -12.30
N GLY A 18 5.18 -8.78 -11.37
CA GLY A 18 4.73 -8.33 -10.06
C GLY A 18 5.06 -9.32 -8.96
N TYR A 19 6.19 -9.11 -8.36
CA TYR A 19 6.73 -10.01 -7.34
C TYR A 19 5.83 -10.13 -6.10
N LYS A 20 5.01 -9.14 -5.81
CA LYS A 20 4.15 -9.16 -4.63
C LYS A 20 3.07 -10.24 -4.66
N THR A 21 2.88 -10.90 -5.80
CA THR A 21 2.01 -12.06 -5.90
C THR A 21 2.74 -13.36 -5.53
N LEU A 22 4.07 -13.33 -5.48
CA LEU A 22 4.91 -14.49 -5.20
C LEU A 22 5.47 -14.49 -3.77
N VAL A 23 5.56 -13.32 -3.14
CA VAL A 23 6.17 -13.18 -1.81
C VAL A 23 5.17 -12.50 -0.90
N SER A 24 4.85 -13.11 0.23
CA SER A 24 3.96 -12.49 1.20
C SER A 24 4.69 -11.37 1.93
N PRO A 25 3.98 -10.32 2.37
CA PRO A 25 4.58 -9.24 3.17
C PRO A 25 5.29 -9.75 4.43
N ASN A 26 4.76 -10.80 5.07
CA ASN A 26 5.37 -11.37 6.27
C ASN A 26 6.79 -11.88 6.00
N GLU A 27 7.03 -12.46 4.84
CA GLU A 27 8.36 -12.94 4.47
C GLU A 27 9.36 -11.79 4.32
N LEU A 28 8.88 -10.59 4.06
CA LEU A 28 9.70 -9.39 3.92
C LEU A 28 9.77 -8.57 5.21
N GLY A 29 9.22 -9.09 6.32
CA GLY A 29 9.29 -8.41 7.63
C GLY A 29 8.12 -7.51 7.97
N TYR A 30 7.06 -7.52 7.16
CA TYR A 30 5.87 -6.72 7.43
C TYR A 30 4.83 -7.56 8.17
N GLN A 31 4.35 -7.06 9.29
CA GLN A 31 3.42 -7.81 10.16
C GLN A 31 2.02 -7.23 10.21
N LEU A 32 1.86 -5.98 9.79
CA LEU A 32 0.57 -5.32 9.80
C LEU A 32 0.19 -4.90 8.39
N LYS A 33 -1.09 -5.03 8.09
CA LYS A 33 -1.68 -4.48 6.89
C LYS A 33 -2.81 -3.56 7.31
N ALA A 34 -2.90 -2.39 6.69
CA ALA A 34 -3.93 -1.42 7.02
C ALA A 34 -4.52 -0.83 5.74
N ILE A 35 -5.75 -0.37 5.87
CA ILE A 35 -6.40 0.45 4.85
C ILE A 35 -6.44 1.86 5.42
N ILE A 36 -5.84 2.81 4.70
CA ILE A 36 -5.84 4.21 5.10
C ILE A 36 -6.57 5.01 4.04
N THR A 37 -7.60 5.75 4.46
CA THR A 37 -8.26 6.70 3.59
C THR A 37 -7.74 8.09 3.91
N LEU A 38 -7.58 8.91 2.87
CA LEU A 38 -7.10 10.27 3.01
C LEU A 38 -8.01 11.21 2.27
N LYS A 39 -8.53 12.21 3.00
CA LYS A 39 -9.29 13.30 2.42
C LYS A 39 -8.34 14.48 2.30
N ALA A 40 -7.87 14.75 1.08
CA ALA A 40 -6.84 15.75 0.86
C ALA A 40 -7.34 17.16 1.21
N PHE A 41 -6.47 17.94 1.86
CA PHE A 41 -6.73 19.36 2.06
C PHE A 41 -6.70 20.08 0.73
N MET A 42 -7.35 21.25 0.67
CA MET A 42 -7.38 22.05 -0.54
C MET A 42 -5.97 22.32 -1.05
N GLY A 43 -5.73 22.00 -2.32
CA GLY A 43 -4.44 22.19 -2.95
C GLY A 43 -3.42 21.11 -2.67
N LYS A 44 -3.74 20.12 -1.85
CA LYS A 44 -2.78 19.07 -1.47
C LYS A 44 -2.91 17.77 -2.24
N LEU A 45 -3.99 17.60 -3.03
CA LEU A 45 -4.20 16.35 -3.74
C LEU A 45 -3.08 16.04 -4.74
N LYS A 46 -2.78 16.98 -5.64
CA LYS A 46 -1.73 16.75 -6.64
C LYS A 46 -0.35 16.53 -6.03
N PRO A 47 0.09 17.35 -5.05
CA PRO A 47 1.35 17.06 -4.36
C PRO A 47 1.37 15.68 -3.72
N PHE A 48 0.25 15.27 -3.11
CA PHE A 48 0.18 13.95 -2.47
C PHE A 48 0.29 12.82 -3.50
N LEU A 49 -0.39 12.95 -4.64
CA LEU A 49 -0.34 11.91 -5.68
C LEU A 49 1.07 11.69 -6.21
N LYS A 50 1.90 12.72 -6.18
CA LYS A 50 3.31 12.57 -6.54
C LYS A 50 4.10 11.93 -5.40
N LYS A 51 3.84 12.35 -4.17
CA LYS A 51 4.59 11.88 -3.01
C LYS A 51 4.31 10.43 -2.66
N VAL A 52 3.06 9.98 -2.81
CA VAL A 52 2.65 8.64 -2.41
C VAL A 52 3.44 7.54 -3.12
N LYS A 53 3.89 7.81 -4.33
CA LYS A 53 4.68 6.85 -5.10
C LYS A 53 6.04 6.55 -4.46
N SER A 54 6.50 7.43 -3.58
CA SER A 54 7.79 7.26 -2.88
C SER A 54 7.67 6.48 -1.58
N TYR A 55 6.46 6.19 -1.09
CA TYR A 55 6.25 5.45 0.14
C TYR A 55 6.29 3.96 -0.13
N ASN A 56 7.34 3.29 0.33
CA ASN A 56 7.47 1.84 0.16
C ASN A 56 6.36 1.06 0.85
N GLU A 57 5.77 1.64 1.89
CA GLU A 57 4.68 1.02 2.66
C GLU A 57 3.39 0.91 1.86
N VAL A 58 3.18 1.79 0.90
CA VAL A 58 1.93 1.84 0.12
C VAL A 58 2.03 0.87 -1.05
N ILE A 59 1.29 -0.22 -0.96
CA ILE A 59 1.30 -1.27 -2.00
C ILE A 59 0.23 -1.05 -3.06
N ASN A 60 -0.87 -0.40 -2.69
CA ASN A 60 -1.92 -0.01 -3.63
C ASN A 60 -2.48 1.35 -3.20
N CYS A 61 -2.81 2.16 -4.19
CA CYS A 61 -3.37 3.48 -3.94
C CYS A 61 -4.42 3.78 -5.02
N TYR A 62 -5.62 4.10 -4.57
CA TYR A 62 -6.77 4.36 -5.45
C TYR A 62 -7.31 5.76 -5.22
N ARG A 63 -7.69 6.42 -6.31
CA ARG A 63 -8.54 7.60 -6.22
C ARG A 63 -9.98 7.11 -6.29
N VAL A 64 -10.81 7.61 -5.38
CA VAL A 64 -12.20 7.17 -5.29
C VAL A 64 -13.14 8.36 -5.31
N THR A 65 -14.41 8.09 -5.63
CA THR A 65 -15.46 9.10 -5.55
C THR A 65 -15.97 9.22 -4.12
N GLY A 66 -16.66 10.31 -3.81
CA GLY A 66 -17.21 10.57 -2.48
C GLY A 66 -16.33 11.50 -1.67
N ASP A 67 -16.54 11.52 -0.36
CA ASP A 67 -15.84 12.43 0.54
C ASP A 67 -14.38 12.04 0.77
N GLU A 68 -14.10 10.75 0.75
CA GLU A 68 -12.72 10.25 0.89
C GLU A 68 -12.09 10.17 -0.50
N ASN A 69 -11.06 10.96 -0.74
CA ASN A 69 -10.46 11.08 -2.08
C ASN A 69 -9.56 9.90 -2.45
N ILE A 70 -8.89 9.32 -1.46
CA ILE A 70 -7.82 8.35 -1.68
C ILE A 70 -7.97 7.20 -0.71
N VAL A 71 -7.79 5.99 -1.22
CA VAL A 71 -7.78 4.77 -0.41
C VAL A 71 -6.46 4.06 -0.67
N MET A 72 -5.74 3.76 0.39
CA MET A 72 -4.44 3.10 0.30
C MET A 72 -4.44 1.79 1.06
N GLU A 73 -3.80 0.79 0.46
CA GLU A 73 -3.43 -0.43 1.18
C GLU A 73 -1.97 -0.30 1.56
N VAL A 74 -1.66 -0.41 2.84
CA VAL A 74 -0.30 -0.23 3.35
C VAL A 74 0.14 -1.45 4.15
N ILE A 75 1.43 -1.71 4.09
CA ILE A 75 2.06 -2.76 4.89
C ILE A 75 3.09 -2.14 5.82
N LEU A 76 3.14 -2.62 7.04
CA LEU A 76 3.89 -2.00 8.11
C LEU A 76 4.59 -3.06 8.96
N LYS A 77 5.75 -2.71 9.49
CA LYS A 77 6.50 -3.61 10.36
C LYS A 77 5.81 -3.81 11.71
N ASP A 78 5.30 -2.72 12.26
CA ASP A 78 4.71 -2.70 13.58
C ASP A 78 3.86 -1.44 13.76
N GLN A 79 3.33 -1.25 14.95
CA GLN A 79 2.50 -0.10 15.26
C GLN A 79 3.26 1.22 15.19
N GLN A 80 4.50 1.23 15.60
CA GLN A 80 5.34 2.44 15.54
C GLN A 80 5.58 2.88 14.11
N HIS A 81 5.78 1.93 13.22
CA HIS A 81 5.92 2.19 11.78
C HIS A 81 4.63 2.82 11.22
N LEU A 82 3.47 2.30 11.64
CA LEU A 82 2.18 2.87 11.24
C LEU A 82 2.06 4.32 11.69
N GLU A 83 2.40 4.60 12.94
CA GLU A 83 2.34 5.94 13.50
C GLU A 83 3.22 6.91 12.72
N SER A 84 4.43 6.49 12.36
CA SER A 84 5.35 7.30 11.56
C SER A 84 4.78 7.62 10.18
N LEU A 85 4.14 6.64 9.55
CA LEU A 85 3.50 6.86 8.25
C LEU A 85 2.34 7.84 8.37
N ILE A 86 1.50 7.68 9.38
CA ILE A 86 0.36 8.59 9.61
C ILE A 86 0.85 10.02 9.81
N ASP A 87 1.93 10.21 10.58
CA ASP A 87 2.49 11.54 10.81
C ASP A 87 2.90 12.23 9.51
N GLU A 88 3.34 11.49 8.52
CA GLU A 88 3.63 12.07 7.21
C GLU A 88 2.34 12.37 6.44
N LEU A 89 1.37 11.45 6.49
CA LEU A 89 0.13 11.58 5.71
C LEU A 89 -0.74 12.75 6.16
N ILE A 90 -0.78 13.04 7.46
CA ILE A 90 -1.64 14.09 7.99
C ILE A 90 -1.26 15.49 7.52
N THR A 91 -0.08 15.65 6.95
CA THR A 91 0.30 16.94 6.35
C THR A 91 -0.47 17.21 5.06
N TYR A 92 -1.00 16.18 4.44
CA TYR A 92 -1.71 16.29 3.16
C TYR A 92 -3.23 16.25 3.29
N GLY A 93 -3.74 15.71 4.39
CA GLY A 93 -5.19 15.59 4.54
C GLY A 93 -5.59 14.92 5.84
N GLU A 94 -6.90 14.73 5.99
CA GLU A 94 -7.45 13.97 7.10
C GLU A 94 -7.35 12.49 6.79
N THR A 95 -6.92 11.70 7.77
CA THR A 95 -6.72 10.26 7.59
C THR A 95 -7.67 9.46 8.48
N LYS A 96 -8.06 8.29 7.97
CA LYS A 96 -8.72 7.25 8.75
C LYS A 96 -7.97 5.96 8.50
N THR A 97 -7.69 5.22 9.56
CA THR A 97 -6.92 4.00 9.50
C THR A 97 -7.74 2.82 9.98
N GLN A 98 -7.74 1.75 9.20
CA GLN A 98 -8.37 0.50 9.58
C GLN A 98 -7.33 -0.61 9.47
N ILE A 99 -7.13 -1.35 10.55
CA ILE A 99 -6.22 -2.50 10.54
C ILE A 99 -6.94 -3.68 9.92
N VAL A 100 -6.29 -4.33 8.96
CA VAL A 100 -6.85 -5.53 8.34
C VAL A 100 -6.66 -6.69 9.29
N LEU A 101 -7.77 -7.30 9.72
CA LEU A 101 -7.73 -8.46 10.61
C LEU A 101 -7.41 -9.73 9.84
N SER A 102 -8.02 -9.89 8.68
CA SER A 102 -7.82 -11.06 7.82
C SER A 102 -8.24 -10.72 6.40
N GLN A 103 -7.73 -11.48 5.47
CA GLN A 103 -8.11 -11.33 4.07
C GLN A 103 -8.93 -12.56 3.68
N VAL A 104 -10.22 -12.35 3.45
CA VAL A 104 -11.18 -13.44 3.23
C VAL A 104 -11.01 -14.04 1.84
N ILE A 105 -10.75 -13.21 0.84
CA ILE A 105 -10.52 -13.65 -0.52
C ILE A 105 -9.20 -13.06 -0.99
N TYR A 106 -8.37 -13.89 -1.57
CA TYR A 106 -7.05 -13.49 -2.05
C TYR A 106 -6.93 -13.86 -3.54
N HIS A 107 -6.92 -12.84 -4.39
CA HIS A 107 -6.76 -13.00 -5.85
C HIS A 107 -7.71 -14.02 -6.47
N LYS A 108 -9.01 -13.84 -6.23
CA LYS A 108 -10.01 -14.70 -6.86
C LYS A 108 -9.94 -14.55 -8.37
N GLU A 109 -10.03 -15.68 -9.07
CA GLU A 109 -10.07 -15.69 -10.53
C GLU A 109 -11.23 -14.85 -11.05
N ILE A 110 -10.94 -13.97 -12.01
CA ILE A 110 -11.95 -13.12 -12.63
C ILE A 110 -12.61 -13.91 -13.76
N LYS A 111 -13.93 -14.03 -13.68
CA LYS A 111 -14.71 -14.69 -14.73
C LYS A 111 -15.32 -13.65 -15.68
N PRO A 112 -15.59 -14.03 -16.95
CA PRO A 112 -16.22 -13.10 -17.87
C PRO A 112 -17.55 -12.58 -17.34
N ALA A 113 -17.81 -11.31 -17.61
CA ALA A 113 -19.05 -10.66 -17.19
C ALA A 113 -20.26 -11.21 -17.91
#